data_050196c635cfa68dd53c4f3247b6d351
#
_entry.id   050196c635cfa68dd53c4f3247b6d351
#
_cell.length_a   1.000
_cell.length_b   1.000
_cell.length_c   1.000
_cell.angle_alpha   90.00
_cell.angle_beta   90.00
_cell.angle_gamma   90.00
#
_symmetry.space_group_name_H-M   'P 1'
#
loop_
_entity.id
_entity.type
_entity.pdbx_description
1 polymer ?
#
loop_
_entity_poly.entity_id
_entity_poly.type
_entity_poly.pdbx_seq_one_letter_code
_entity_poly.pdbx_strand_id
1 'polypeptide(L)'
;MILSGPEYLDFGILNKLLLKIMPQKQYKTAREKSMPLWVLRFMGQTEQGMNTMLRRIPDHISLESIRATWAMGLYLYRMPLPVQPDAQVACWYGEKEGHMKKAIQKLRAVYPKLSVRCFPSFGHGDIINHPALLVSELKCFCEL
;
A
#
# COMPACT_ATOMS: atom_id res chain seq x y z
N MET A 1 -2.37 14.67 7.34
CA MET A 1 -2.36 13.18 7.22
C MET A 1 -1.71 12.80 5.89
N ILE A 2 -0.81 11.80 5.90
CA ILE A 2 -0.18 11.30 4.68
C ILE A 2 -0.68 9.88 4.42
N LEU A 3 -1.16 9.65 3.19
CA LEU A 3 -1.58 8.34 2.68
C LEU A 3 -0.52 7.87 1.70
N SER A 4 0.19 6.80 2.03
CA SER A 4 1.21 6.22 1.16
C SER A 4 0.65 5.02 0.41
N GLY A 5 0.59 5.11 -0.93
CA GLY A 5 0.11 4.05 -1.81
C GLY A 5 -1.25 3.48 -1.40
N PRO A 6 -2.28 4.31 -1.14
CA PRO A 6 -3.56 3.79 -0.66
C PRO A 6 -4.20 2.90 -1.74
N GLU A 7 -4.33 1.62 -1.42
CA GLU A 7 -4.99 0.66 -2.30
C GLU A 7 -6.51 0.72 -2.11
N TYR A 8 -7.21 1.45 -2.97
CA TYR A 8 -8.68 1.44 -3.02
C TYR A 8 -9.19 0.46 -4.08
N LEU A 9 -8.78 -0.79 -3.95
CA LEU A 9 -9.21 -1.85 -4.86
C LEU A 9 -10.37 -2.63 -4.23
N ASP A 10 -11.60 -2.20 -4.49
CA ASP A 10 -12.77 -3.03 -4.24
C ASP A 10 -13.04 -3.90 -5.48
N PHE A 11 -12.76 -5.18 -5.35
CA PHE A 11 -13.00 -6.17 -6.39
C PHE A 11 -14.41 -6.76 -6.35
N GLY A 12 -15.33 -6.20 -5.57
CA GLY A 12 -16.71 -6.66 -5.47
C GLY A 12 -16.81 -8.14 -5.08
N ILE A 13 -17.49 -8.94 -5.91
CA ILE A 13 -17.69 -10.38 -5.67
C ILE A 13 -16.36 -11.15 -5.58
N LEU A 14 -15.33 -10.70 -6.28
CA LEU A 14 -14.01 -11.32 -6.26
C LEU A 14 -13.32 -11.21 -4.90
N ASN A 15 -13.74 -10.31 -4.02
CA ASN A 15 -13.17 -10.20 -2.66
C ASN A 15 -13.28 -11.50 -1.87
N LYS A 16 -14.38 -12.25 -2.03
CA LYS A 16 -14.53 -13.56 -1.36
C LYS A 16 -13.51 -14.58 -1.86
N LEU A 17 -13.24 -14.57 -3.17
CA LEU A 17 -12.24 -15.45 -3.77
C LEU A 17 -10.82 -15.04 -3.35
N LEU A 18 -10.54 -13.75 -3.34
CA LEU A 18 -9.26 -13.20 -2.90
C LEU A 18 -8.97 -13.56 -1.44
N LEU A 19 -9.95 -13.42 -0.53
CA LEU A 19 -9.82 -13.84 0.87
C LEU A 19 -9.50 -15.33 1.03
N LYS A 20 -9.97 -16.17 0.11
CA LYS A 20 -9.69 -17.61 0.15
C LYS A 20 -8.29 -17.96 -0.35
N ILE A 21 -7.81 -17.29 -1.40
CA ILE A 21 -6.59 -17.68 -2.13
C ILE A 21 -5.37 -16.87 -1.66
N MET A 22 -5.51 -15.55 -1.51
CA MET A 22 -4.37 -14.66 -1.28
C MET A 22 -3.68 -14.87 0.07
N PRO A 23 -4.40 -15.10 1.21
CA PRO A 23 -3.74 -15.39 2.47
C PRO A 23 -2.85 -16.65 2.41
N GLN A 24 -3.28 -17.69 1.69
CA GLN A 24 -2.49 -18.91 1.54
C GLN A 24 -1.24 -18.66 0.72
N LYS A 25 -1.35 -17.92 -0.40
CA LYS A 25 -0.20 -17.53 -1.21
C LYS A 25 0.78 -16.67 -0.41
N GLN A 26 0.27 -15.69 0.33
CA GLN A 26 1.11 -14.82 1.16
C GLN A 26 1.79 -15.59 2.30
N TYR A 27 1.08 -16.54 2.93
CA TYR A 27 1.67 -17.42 3.94
C TYR A 27 2.82 -18.25 3.37
N LYS A 28 2.64 -18.85 2.18
CA LYS A 28 3.69 -19.58 1.48
C LYS A 28 4.88 -18.66 1.20
N THR A 29 4.66 -17.49 0.61
CA THR A 29 5.68 -16.49 0.35
C THR A 29 6.45 -16.08 1.62
N ALA A 30 5.72 -15.88 2.73
CA ALA A 30 6.32 -15.52 4.02
C ALA A 30 7.22 -16.65 4.56
N ARG A 31 6.81 -17.90 4.42
CA ARG A 31 7.58 -19.09 4.84
C ARG A 31 8.80 -19.33 3.96
N GLU A 32 8.65 -19.22 2.66
CA GLU A 32 9.72 -19.42 1.69
C GLU A 32 10.66 -18.22 1.57
N LYS A 33 10.30 -17.07 2.18
CA LYS A 33 11.02 -15.79 2.06
C LYS A 33 11.32 -15.42 0.59
N SER A 34 10.40 -15.80 -0.30
CA SER A 34 10.54 -15.57 -1.74
C SER A 34 9.21 -15.18 -2.38
N MET A 35 9.28 -14.40 -3.45
CA MET A 35 8.13 -13.98 -4.23
C MET A 35 8.48 -14.03 -5.72
N PRO A 36 7.59 -14.55 -6.59
CA PRO A 36 7.84 -14.57 -8.02
C PRO A 36 8.03 -13.16 -8.59
N LEU A 37 9.01 -12.98 -9.48
CA LEU A 37 9.34 -11.68 -10.08
C LEU A 37 8.16 -11.00 -10.77
N TRP A 38 7.27 -11.77 -11.42
CA TRP A 38 6.10 -11.21 -12.07
C TRP A 38 5.11 -10.57 -11.07
N VAL A 39 5.00 -11.14 -9.86
CA VAL A 39 4.17 -10.56 -8.78
C VAL A 39 4.78 -9.25 -8.31
N LEU A 40 6.10 -9.21 -8.11
CA LEU A 40 6.82 -8.00 -7.73
C LEU A 40 6.58 -6.88 -8.74
N ARG A 41 6.72 -7.18 -10.03
CA ARG A 41 6.47 -6.22 -11.11
C ARG A 41 5.03 -5.72 -11.12
N PHE A 42 4.07 -6.61 -10.92
CA PHE A 42 2.65 -6.25 -10.83
C PHE A 42 2.34 -5.32 -9.66
N MET A 43 3.00 -5.56 -8.52
CA MET A 43 2.87 -4.73 -7.32
C MET A 43 3.70 -3.43 -7.38
N GLY A 44 4.50 -3.22 -8.43
CA GLY A 44 5.41 -2.08 -8.52
C GLY A 44 6.57 -2.14 -7.51
N GLN A 45 6.88 -3.33 -6.99
CA GLN A 45 7.95 -3.53 -6.00
C GLN A 45 9.29 -3.81 -6.67
N THR A 46 10.37 -3.35 -6.03
CA THR A 46 11.72 -3.76 -6.39
C THR A 46 12.08 -5.09 -5.71
N GLU A 47 12.90 -5.90 -6.35
CA GLU A 47 13.37 -7.18 -5.79
C GLU A 47 14.10 -6.95 -4.46
N GLN A 48 14.96 -5.93 -4.40
CA GLN A 48 15.72 -5.61 -3.19
C GLN A 48 14.80 -5.18 -2.04
N GLY A 49 13.82 -4.31 -2.29
CA GLY A 49 12.86 -3.85 -1.29
C GLY A 49 12.05 -5.01 -0.73
N MET A 50 11.56 -5.87 -1.62
CA MET A 50 10.78 -7.04 -1.23
C MET A 50 11.60 -8.05 -0.43
N ASN A 51 12.82 -8.37 -0.86
CA ASN A 51 13.72 -9.29 -0.12
C ASN A 51 14.01 -8.77 1.29
N THR A 52 14.22 -7.46 1.44
CA THR A 52 14.43 -6.83 2.75
C THR A 52 13.18 -6.99 3.63
N MET A 53 12.00 -6.77 3.06
CA MET A 53 10.74 -6.92 3.77
C MET A 53 10.47 -8.38 4.17
N LEU A 54 10.66 -9.33 3.26
CA LEU A 54 10.43 -10.75 3.52
C LEU A 54 11.34 -11.30 4.61
N ARG A 55 12.60 -10.85 4.68
CA ARG A 55 13.53 -11.25 5.75
C ARG A 55 13.09 -10.78 7.14
N ARG A 56 12.32 -9.69 7.21
CA ARG A 56 11.80 -9.14 8.48
C ARG A 56 10.52 -9.82 8.96
N ILE A 57 9.87 -10.63 8.11
CA ILE A 57 8.69 -11.38 8.52
C ILE A 57 9.10 -12.43 9.56
N PRO A 58 8.46 -12.46 10.74
CA PRO A 58 8.76 -13.46 11.76
C PRO A 58 8.50 -14.88 11.26
N ASP A 59 9.35 -15.83 11.66
CA ASP A 59 9.21 -17.23 11.24
C ASP A 59 7.98 -17.92 11.84
N HIS A 60 7.44 -17.37 12.92
CA HIS A 60 6.25 -17.87 13.61
C HIS A 60 4.91 -17.27 13.12
N ILE A 61 4.93 -16.49 12.01
CA ILE A 61 3.68 -15.94 11.46
C ILE A 61 2.71 -17.06 11.11
N SER A 62 1.45 -16.95 11.53
CA SER A 62 0.43 -17.96 11.26
C SER A 62 -0.43 -17.60 10.05
N LEU A 63 -0.98 -18.63 9.40
CA LEU A 63 -1.96 -18.43 8.32
C LEU A 63 -3.21 -17.70 8.83
N GLU A 64 -3.59 -17.93 10.07
CA GLU A 64 -4.73 -17.27 10.69
C GLU A 64 -4.50 -15.75 10.84
N SER A 65 -3.33 -15.35 11.32
CA SER A 65 -2.95 -13.94 11.40
C SER A 65 -3.00 -13.25 10.03
N ILE A 66 -2.51 -13.91 9.00
CA ILE A 66 -2.55 -13.37 7.64
C ILE A 66 -4.01 -13.26 7.15
N ARG A 67 -4.86 -14.27 7.40
CA ARG A 67 -6.29 -14.21 7.05
C ARG A 67 -7.01 -13.08 7.76
N ALA A 68 -6.75 -12.89 9.05
CA ALA A 68 -7.32 -11.79 9.83
C ALA A 68 -6.90 -10.42 9.26
N THR A 69 -5.62 -10.25 8.89
CA THR A 69 -5.11 -9.03 8.26
C THR A 69 -5.81 -8.74 6.94
N TRP A 70 -5.99 -9.75 6.08
CA TRP A 70 -6.71 -9.60 4.81
C TRP A 70 -8.17 -9.24 5.02
N ALA A 71 -8.85 -9.91 5.97
CA ALA A 71 -10.25 -9.63 6.31
C ALA A 71 -10.42 -8.19 6.82
N MET A 72 -9.52 -7.75 7.70
CA MET A 72 -9.51 -6.38 8.22
C MET A 72 -9.24 -5.36 7.08
N GLY A 73 -8.27 -5.61 6.21
CA GLY A 73 -8.00 -4.74 5.05
C GLY A 73 -9.23 -4.55 4.18
N LEU A 74 -9.91 -5.65 3.80
CA LEU A 74 -11.13 -5.57 2.99
C LEU A 74 -12.30 -4.89 3.73
N TYR A 75 -12.37 -5.02 5.04
CA TYR A 75 -13.35 -4.29 5.86
C TYR A 75 -13.06 -2.79 5.83
N LEU A 76 -11.82 -2.37 6.03
CA LEU A 76 -11.39 -0.97 6.00
C LEU A 76 -11.64 -0.30 4.63
N TYR A 77 -11.46 -1.03 3.53
CA TYR A 77 -11.77 -0.51 2.18
C TYR A 77 -13.24 -0.18 1.94
N ARG A 78 -14.14 -0.77 2.73
CA ARG A 78 -15.59 -0.50 2.63
C ARG A 78 -16.05 0.60 3.56
N MET A 79 -15.23 0.98 4.52
CA MET A 79 -15.57 2.10 5.41
C MET A 79 -15.53 3.41 4.64
N PRO A 80 -16.51 4.29 4.84
CA PRO A 80 -16.44 5.64 4.30
C PRO A 80 -15.20 6.32 4.89
N LEU A 81 -14.46 7.01 4.04
CA LEU A 81 -13.35 7.84 4.52
C LEU A 81 -13.91 8.93 5.44
N PRO A 82 -13.24 9.19 6.58
CA PRO A 82 -13.68 10.27 7.46
C PRO A 82 -13.58 11.60 6.71
N VAL A 83 -14.71 12.28 6.60
CA VAL A 83 -14.75 13.60 5.98
C VAL A 83 -14.20 14.61 6.98
N GLN A 84 -13.02 15.13 6.71
CA GLN A 84 -12.40 16.22 7.46
C GLN A 84 -12.00 17.30 6.46
N PRO A 85 -12.91 18.24 6.13
CA PRO A 85 -12.71 19.19 5.03
C PRO A 85 -11.50 20.11 5.24
N ASP A 86 -11.11 20.35 6.50
CA ASP A 86 -9.98 21.19 6.85
C ASP A 86 -8.67 20.41 7.09
N ALA A 87 -8.73 19.08 7.01
CA ALA A 87 -7.54 18.27 7.19
C ALA A 87 -6.56 18.46 6.01
N GLN A 88 -5.32 18.75 6.33
CA GLN A 88 -4.23 18.70 5.36
C GLN A 88 -3.93 17.23 5.05
N VAL A 89 -4.22 16.80 3.82
CA VAL A 89 -4.05 15.43 3.37
C VAL A 89 -3.10 15.39 2.18
N ALA A 90 -2.11 14.51 2.23
CA ALA A 90 -1.25 14.21 1.11
C ALA A 90 -1.40 12.74 0.68
N CYS A 91 -1.34 12.49 -0.62
CA CYS A 91 -1.24 11.16 -1.21
C CYS A 91 0.14 11.01 -1.87
N TRP A 92 0.95 10.12 -1.34
CA TRP A 92 2.28 9.82 -1.85
C TRP A 92 2.29 8.45 -2.50
N TYR A 93 2.86 8.34 -3.70
CA TYR A 93 2.92 7.07 -4.42
C TYR A 93 4.13 7.00 -5.35
N GLY A 94 4.53 5.79 -5.69
CA GLY A 94 5.57 5.53 -6.68
C GLY A 94 5.02 5.52 -8.10
N GLU A 95 5.81 5.98 -9.06
CA GLU A 95 5.43 6.04 -10.49
C GLU A 95 4.98 4.67 -11.04
N LYS A 96 5.54 3.56 -10.51
CA LYS A 96 5.21 2.19 -10.93
C LYS A 96 3.85 1.70 -10.43
N GLU A 97 3.18 2.46 -9.55
CA GLU A 97 1.85 2.13 -9.02
C GLU A 97 0.74 2.61 -9.98
N GLY A 98 0.57 1.93 -11.11
CA GLY A 98 -0.34 2.35 -12.19
C GLY A 98 -1.82 2.48 -11.81
N HIS A 99 -2.25 1.84 -10.70
CA HIS A 99 -3.63 1.90 -10.20
C HIS A 99 -3.94 3.20 -9.42
N MET A 100 -2.92 3.99 -9.06
CA MET A 100 -3.08 5.18 -8.22
C MET A 100 -3.95 6.28 -8.82
N LYS A 101 -4.06 6.37 -10.14
CA LYS A 101 -4.94 7.37 -10.80
C LYS A 101 -6.39 7.27 -10.31
N LYS A 102 -6.94 6.05 -10.19
CA LYS A 102 -8.31 5.82 -9.70
C LYS A 102 -8.43 6.11 -8.19
N ALA A 103 -7.42 5.74 -7.41
CA ALA A 103 -7.39 6.04 -5.98
C ALA A 103 -7.37 7.54 -5.72
N ILE A 104 -6.55 8.30 -6.44
CA ILE A 104 -6.46 9.76 -6.34
C ILE A 104 -7.80 10.44 -6.68
N GLN A 105 -8.51 9.98 -7.71
CA GLN A 105 -9.83 10.51 -8.04
C GLN A 105 -10.83 10.34 -6.89
N LYS A 106 -10.88 9.15 -6.27
CA LYS A 106 -11.72 8.88 -5.10
C LYS A 106 -11.32 9.74 -3.90
N LEU A 107 -10.02 9.89 -3.65
CA LEU A 107 -9.51 10.72 -2.56
C LEU A 107 -9.85 12.20 -2.75
N ARG A 108 -9.73 12.73 -3.96
CA ARG A 108 -10.09 14.13 -4.27
C ARG A 108 -11.57 14.44 -4.07
N ALA A 109 -12.45 13.44 -4.26
CA ALA A 109 -13.86 13.60 -4.00
C ALA A 109 -14.17 13.81 -2.49
N VAL A 110 -13.31 13.28 -1.61
CA VAL A 110 -13.46 13.39 -0.13
C VAL A 110 -12.58 14.51 0.43
N TYR A 111 -11.41 14.73 -0.16
CA TYR A 111 -10.42 15.72 0.26
C TYR A 111 -10.11 16.69 -0.90
N PRO A 112 -10.90 17.77 -1.07
CA PRO A 112 -10.71 18.70 -2.20
C PRO A 112 -9.33 19.36 -2.24
N LYS A 113 -8.68 19.54 -1.06
CA LYS A 113 -7.35 20.11 -0.91
C LYS A 113 -6.23 19.06 -0.91
N LEU A 114 -6.49 17.85 -1.43
CA LEU A 114 -5.51 16.77 -1.48
C LEU A 114 -4.26 17.19 -2.26
N SER A 115 -3.10 17.20 -1.60
CA SER A 115 -1.82 17.28 -2.28
C SER A 115 -1.38 15.91 -2.78
N VAL A 116 -0.77 15.84 -3.96
CA VAL A 116 -0.37 14.57 -4.58
C VAL A 116 1.11 14.62 -4.94
N ARG A 117 1.89 13.65 -4.46
CA ARG A 117 3.31 13.51 -4.75
C ARG A 117 3.58 12.16 -5.40
N CYS A 118 4.09 12.19 -6.63
CA CYS A 118 4.59 11.01 -7.33
C CYS A 118 6.11 10.96 -7.23
N PHE A 119 6.66 9.79 -6.84
CA PHE A 119 8.09 9.57 -6.77
C PHE A 119 8.55 8.81 -8.02
N PRO A 120 9.38 9.43 -8.89
CA PRO A 120 9.87 8.81 -10.13
C PRO A 120 10.63 7.51 -9.84
N SER A 121 10.41 6.51 -10.68
CA SER A 121 11.05 5.19 -10.60
C SER A 121 10.76 4.36 -9.35
N PHE A 122 9.94 4.85 -8.41
CA PHE A 122 9.59 4.13 -7.19
C PHE A 122 8.39 3.20 -7.45
N GLY A 123 8.38 2.09 -6.73
CA GLY A 123 7.23 1.21 -6.55
C GLY A 123 6.52 1.47 -5.22
N HIS A 124 5.61 0.57 -4.87
CA HIS A 124 4.82 0.67 -3.65
C HIS A 124 5.71 0.61 -2.40
N GLY A 125 5.66 1.66 -1.59
CA GLY A 125 6.41 1.73 -0.33
C GLY A 125 7.93 1.95 -0.48
N ASP A 126 8.46 2.10 -1.69
CA ASP A 126 9.92 2.24 -1.89
C ASP A 126 10.50 3.46 -1.16
N ILE A 127 9.72 4.50 -0.92
CA ILE A 127 10.18 5.70 -0.18
C ILE A 127 10.71 5.36 1.21
N ILE A 128 10.23 4.30 1.84
CA ILE A 128 10.70 3.84 3.17
C ILE A 128 12.18 3.42 3.12
N ASN A 129 12.64 2.98 1.95
CA ASN A 129 14.04 2.58 1.74
C ASN A 129 14.97 3.79 1.46
N HIS A 130 14.40 5.01 1.41
CA HIS A 130 15.11 6.26 1.17
C HIS A 130 14.88 7.26 2.32
N PRO A 131 15.44 7.01 3.52
CA PRO A 131 15.10 7.76 4.73
C PRO A 131 15.40 9.26 4.64
N ALA A 132 16.46 9.66 3.95
CA ALA A 132 16.79 11.08 3.77
C ALA A 132 15.71 11.81 2.93
N LEU A 133 15.25 11.18 1.84
CA LEU A 133 14.17 11.71 1.02
C LEU A 133 12.85 11.75 1.80
N LEU A 134 12.52 10.65 2.50
CA LEU A 134 11.31 10.58 3.33
C LEU A 134 11.26 11.72 4.35
N VAL A 135 12.37 11.96 5.07
CA VAL A 135 12.46 13.04 6.07
C VAL A 135 12.31 14.41 5.41
N SER A 136 12.94 14.64 4.25
CA SER A 136 12.83 15.89 3.50
C SER A 136 11.37 16.16 3.08
N GLU A 137 10.69 15.16 2.51
CA GLU A 137 9.29 15.29 2.09
C GLU A 137 8.33 15.49 3.28
N LEU A 138 8.61 14.83 4.42
CA LEU A 138 7.85 15.03 5.66
C LEU A 138 7.98 16.48 6.17
N LYS A 139 9.19 17.04 6.16
CA LYS A 139 9.42 18.43 6.56
C LYS A 139 8.64 19.39 5.65
N CYS A 140 8.77 19.24 4.33
CA CYS A 140 7.98 20.02 3.38
C CYS A 140 6.48 19.95 3.62
N PHE A 141 5.96 18.77 3.94
CA PHE A 141 4.54 18.61 4.24
C PHE A 141 4.10 19.29 5.54
N CYS A 142 4.97 19.34 6.55
CA CYS A 142 4.67 19.98 7.83
C CYS A 142 4.81 21.51 7.82
N GLU A 143 5.53 22.06 6.84
CA GLU A 143 5.76 23.50 6.66
C GLU A 143 4.66 24.18 5.84
N LEU A 144 3.74 23.41 5.25
CA LEU A 144 2.58 23.88 4.51
C LEU A 144 1.38 24.17 5.43
#